data_7abd158eff4b70ddbdc2668b6b76888a
#
_entry.id   7abd158eff4b70ddbdc2668b6b76888a
#
_cell.length_a   1.000
_cell.length_b   1.000
_cell.length_c   1.000
_cell.angle_alpha   90.00
_cell.angle_beta   90.00
_cell.angle_gamma   90.00
#
_symmetry.space_group_name_H-M   'P 1'
#
loop_
_entity.id
_entity.type
_entity.pdbx_description
1 polymer ?
#
loop_
_entity_poly.entity_id
_entity_poly.type
_entity_poly.pdbx_seq_one_letter_code
_entity_poly.pdbx_strand_id
1 'polypeptide(L)'
;MVILHGGFEKAARQLHITQSAVSQRLRLLEEQYGQVLLRRSTPPEPTEAGLPLLHHYRKVRQLEDDLRLFDPRGGDEGYSTIAIAVNADTLATWLTEAVKALLDRHRIVLDLQVDDQDATHDLLRAGHVWGCISTRAEPLQGCGAELLGAVRYAMFATAPFQKRWFPEGLELARLAVAPMARYNRKDDLNARLFEALGLVPGETPPTFYLPSTEIYGQFVAAGRCWGLLPEQQSAPLENAGKIVNLSPRHWVDVVLYWHSWNLKSELMDEFSRGFLAAARARLRPWRG
;
A
#
# COMPACT_ATOMS: atom_id res chain seq x y z
N MET A 1 17.10 16.71 4.97
CA MET A 1 16.38 17.99 5.06
C MET A 1 15.93 18.49 3.70
N VAL A 2 16.80 18.76 2.69
CA VAL A 2 16.41 19.32 1.38
C VAL A 2 15.36 18.44 0.67
N ILE A 3 15.55 17.13 0.66
CA ILE A 3 14.60 16.16 0.06
C ILE A 3 13.31 16.08 0.89
N LEU A 4 13.42 15.96 2.21
CA LEU A 4 12.27 15.81 3.10
C LEU A 4 11.29 16.99 3.03
N HIS A 5 11.81 18.22 2.85
CA HIS A 5 11.00 19.42 2.78
C HIS A 5 10.75 19.89 1.35
N GLY A 6 11.20 19.12 0.35
CA GLY A 6 10.94 19.41 -1.07
C GLY A 6 11.65 20.65 -1.60
N GLY A 7 12.78 21.08 -0.98
CA GLY A 7 13.56 22.20 -1.49
C GLY A 7 14.51 22.85 -0.50
N PHE A 8 15.47 23.59 -1.04
CA PHE A 8 16.53 24.26 -0.27
C PHE A 8 16.01 25.35 0.67
N GLU A 9 15.05 26.16 0.19
CA GLU A 9 14.47 27.24 0.98
C GLU A 9 13.66 26.71 2.18
N LYS A 10 12.84 25.68 1.95
CA LYS A 10 12.07 25.04 3.02
C LYS A 10 12.98 24.37 4.05
N ALA A 11 14.04 23.70 3.58
CA ALA A 11 15.04 23.12 4.46
C ALA A 11 15.79 24.18 5.29
N ALA A 12 16.11 25.33 4.68
CA ALA A 12 16.75 26.46 5.36
C ALA A 12 15.88 27.01 6.50
N ARG A 13 14.59 27.22 6.24
CA ARG A 13 13.62 27.64 7.26
C ARG A 13 13.55 26.65 8.42
N GLN A 14 13.46 25.36 8.14
CA GLN A 14 13.39 24.31 9.17
C GLN A 14 14.67 24.19 10.00
N LEU A 15 15.81 24.47 9.40
CA LEU A 15 17.11 24.43 10.08
C LEU A 15 17.50 25.77 10.73
N HIS A 16 16.66 26.78 10.62
CA HIS A 16 16.92 28.17 11.08
C HIS A 16 18.26 28.73 10.58
N ILE A 17 18.59 28.45 9.30
CA ILE A 17 19.78 28.96 8.62
C ILE A 17 19.42 29.52 7.23
N THR A 18 20.38 30.12 6.55
CA THR A 18 20.15 30.65 5.19
C THR A 18 20.16 29.54 4.13
N GLN A 19 19.51 29.76 3.01
CA GLN A 19 19.53 28.83 1.86
C GLN A 19 20.97 28.63 1.34
N SER A 20 21.79 29.69 1.35
CA SER A 20 23.20 29.60 0.96
C SER A 20 23.99 28.66 1.89
N ALA A 21 23.72 28.72 3.19
CA ALA A 21 24.36 27.82 4.17
C ALA A 21 23.94 26.36 3.93
N VAL A 22 22.69 26.08 3.60
CA VAL A 22 22.23 24.74 3.21
C VAL A 22 22.98 24.23 1.97
N SER A 23 23.05 25.09 0.93
CA SER A 23 23.75 24.77 -0.33
C SER A 23 25.25 24.53 -0.10
N GLN A 24 25.89 25.31 0.77
CA GLN A 24 27.30 25.15 1.12
C GLN A 24 27.54 23.83 1.90
N ARG A 25 26.70 23.52 2.87
CA ARG A 25 26.80 22.25 3.63
C ARG A 25 26.62 21.04 2.72
N LEU A 26 25.69 21.09 1.77
CA LEU A 26 25.52 20.01 0.79
C LEU A 26 26.77 19.87 -0.08
N ARG A 27 27.33 20.98 -0.58
CA ARG A 27 28.57 20.94 -1.38
C ARG A 27 29.74 20.31 -0.62
N LEU A 28 29.95 20.71 0.64
CA LEU A 28 30.99 20.10 1.49
C LEU A 28 30.77 18.60 1.68
N LEU A 29 29.52 18.17 1.85
CA LEU A 29 29.20 16.75 1.94
C LEU A 29 29.51 16.02 0.63
N GLU A 30 29.15 16.59 -0.52
CA GLU A 30 29.44 16.02 -1.85
C GLU A 30 30.95 15.97 -2.12
N GLU A 31 31.71 16.98 -1.68
CA GLU A 31 33.18 16.98 -1.73
C GLU A 31 33.80 15.86 -0.88
N GLN A 32 33.27 15.64 0.34
CA GLN A 32 33.73 14.54 1.22
C GLN A 32 33.48 13.17 0.63
N TYR A 33 32.33 12.98 -0.04
CA TYR A 33 31.96 11.72 -0.68
C TYR A 33 32.57 11.56 -2.09
N GLY A 34 33.11 12.63 -2.65
CA GLY A 34 33.63 12.63 -4.02
C GLY A 34 32.59 12.45 -5.12
N GLN A 35 31.32 12.60 -4.80
CA GLN A 35 30.20 12.36 -5.71
C GLN A 35 29.06 13.36 -5.47
N VAL A 36 28.31 13.67 -6.53
CA VAL A 36 27.06 14.44 -6.42
C VAL A 36 25.99 13.57 -5.77
N LEU A 37 25.44 14.02 -4.65
CA LEU A 37 24.45 13.28 -3.87
C LEU A 37 23.02 13.71 -4.14
N LEU A 38 22.81 14.90 -4.72
CA LEU A 38 21.50 15.50 -4.97
C LEU A 38 21.38 16.03 -6.39
N ARG A 39 20.34 15.63 -7.11
CA ARG A 39 19.91 16.29 -8.35
C ARG A 39 19.11 17.55 -7.99
N ARG A 40 19.43 18.67 -8.64
CA ARG A 40 18.73 19.96 -8.46
C ARG A 40 17.49 20.05 -9.35
N SER A 41 16.66 19.00 -9.32
CA SER A 41 15.32 18.97 -9.93
C SER A 41 14.30 19.73 -9.06
N THR A 42 13.08 19.88 -9.54
CA THR A 42 11.97 20.42 -8.77
C THR A 42 10.83 19.41 -8.74
N PRO A 43 10.63 18.72 -7.62
CA PRO A 43 11.40 18.74 -6.36
C PRO A 43 12.82 18.15 -6.50
N PRO A 44 13.76 18.49 -5.56
CA PRO A 44 15.09 17.89 -5.53
C PRO A 44 15.04 16.38 -5.27
N GLU A 45 15.87 15.61 -6.00
CA GLU A 45 15.91 14.15 -5.92
C GLU A 45 17.32 13.64 -5.54
N PRO A 46 17.43 12.53 -4.81
CA PRO A 46 18.73 11.91 -4.56
C PRO A 46 19.30 11.32 -5.86
N THR A 47 20.62 11.34 -6.00
CA THR A 47 21.34 10.53 -6.98
C THR A 47 21.43 9.08 -6.51
N GLU A 48 21.92 8.17 -7.37
CA GLU A 48 22.25 6.79 -6.95
C GLU A 48 23.23 6.76 -5.79
N ALA A 49 24.21 7.66 -5.76
CA ALA A 49 25.17 7.81 -4.65
C ALA A 49 24.53 8.44 -3.40
N GLY A 50 23.53 9.31 -3.57
CA GLY A 50 22.81 9.95 -2.47
C GLY A 50 21.77 9.07 -1.79
N LEU A 51 21.22 8.08 -2.49
CA LEU A 51 20.20 7.16 -1.96
C LEU A 51 20.65 6.40 -0.70
N PRO A 52 21.82 5.73 -0.66
CA PRO A 52 22.26 5.00 0.54
C PRO A 52 22.43 5.92 1.75
N LEU A 53 22.92 7.14 1.54
CA LEU A 53 23.10 8.12 2.61
C LEU A 53 21.75 8.62 3.14
N LEU A 54 20.79 8.86 2.26
CA LEU A 54 19.44 9.25 2.64
C LEU A 54 18.74 8.13 3.43
N HIS A 55 18.91 6.88 3.01
CA HIS A 55 18.41 5.70 3.73
C HIS A 55 19.03 5.59 5.12
N HIS A 56 20.34 5.74 5.21
CA HIS A 56 21.04 5.72 6.50
C HIS A 56 20.51 6.81 7.44
N TYR A 57 20.40 8.05 6.94
CA TYR A 57 19.86 9.16 7.71
C TYR A 57 18.45 8.90 8.22
N ARG A 58 17.56 8.34 7.37
CA ARG A 58 16.18 8.02 7.76
C ARG A 58 16.14 6.96 8.86
N LYS A 59 16.98 5.93 8.77
CA LYS A 59 17.11 4.89 9.80
C LYS A 59 17.57 5.48 11.13
N VAL A 60 18.62 6.31 11.12
CA VAL A 60 19.12 6.98 12.33
C VAL A 60 18.04 7.85 12.94
N ARG A 61 17.37 8.65 12.14
CA ARG A 61 16.28 9.51 12.62
C ARG A 61 15.15 8.71 13.26
N GLN A 62 14.76 7.57 12.66
CA GLN A 62 13.73 6.70 13.24
C GLN A 62 14.16 6.19 14.62
N LEU A 63 15.42 5.76 14.77
CA LEU A 63 15.95 5.32 16.07
C LEU A 63 16.00 6.46 17.09
N GLU A 64 16.31 7.69 16.66
CA GLU A 64 16.26 8.88 17.52
C GLU A 64 14.84 9.21 17.97
N ASP A 65 13.85 9.11 17.07
CA ASP A 65 12.43 9.33 17.37
C ASP A 65 11.90 8.24 18.34
N ASP A 66 12.34 6.98 18.20
CA ASP A 66 12.01 5.89 19.13
C ASP A 66 12.53 6.18 20.54
N LEU A 67 13.77 6.66 20.68
CA LEU A 67 14.34 7.02 21.98
C LEU A 67 13.52 8.10 22.70
N ARG A 68 12.94 9.05 21.95
CA ARG A 68 12.08 10.10 22.52
C ARG A 68 10.77 9.56 23.06
N LEU A 69 10.18 8.54 22.39
CA LEU A 69 8.91 7.93 22.84
C LEU A 69 9.05 7.15 24.16
N PHE A 70 10.23 6.60 24.42
CA PHE A 70 10.52 5.78 25.60
C PHE A 70 11.25 6.54 26.71
N ASP A 71 11.56 7.84 26.54
CA ASP A 71 12.16 8.65 27.61
C ASP A 71 11.10 9.08 28.63
N PRO A 72 11.07 8.49 29.85
CA PRO A 72 10.11 8.85 30.87
C PRO A 72 10.30 10.28 31.44
N ARG A 73 11.41 10.94 31.08
CA ARG A 73 11.73 12.33 31.46
C ARG A 73 11.44 13.32 30.33
N GLY A 74 11.07 12.82 29.17
CA GLY A 74 10.84 13.62 27.98
C GLY A 74 9.64 14.53 28.14
N GLY A 75 9.88 15.78 28.47
CA GLY A 75 8.88 16.83 28.46
C GLY A 75 8.47 17.30 27.06
N ASP A 76 8.83 16.54 26.02
CA ASP A 76 8.46 16.87 24.65
C ASP A 76 7.12 16.18 24.31
N GLU A 77 6.05 16.98 24.23
CA GLU A 77 4.68 16.54 23.94
C GLU A 77 4.48 16.14 22.47
N GLY A 78 5.57 15.83 21.75
CA GLY A 78 5.55 15.55 20.33
C GLY A 78 4.91 14.18 19.96
N TYR A 79 4.42 14.09 18.73
CA TYR A 79 4.02 12.83 18.09
C TYR A 79 5.15 12.28 17.22
N SER A 80 5.36 10.97 17.26
CA SER A 80 6.22 10.29 16.29
C SER A 80 5.45 9.92 15.03
N THR A 81 6.08 10.05 13.87
CA THR A 81 5.46 9.71 12.60
C THR A 81 5.97 8.36 12.11
N ILE A 82 5.06 7.41 11.86
CA ILE A 82 5.36 6.13 11.22
C ILE A 82 4.84 6.18 9.78
N ALA A 83 5.76 6.15 8.82
CA ALA A 83 5.42 6.09 7.41
C ALA A 83 5.34 4.63 6.94
N ILE A 84 4.20 4.21 6.41
CA ILE A 84 3.98 2.88 5.83
C ILE A 84 3.30 2.97 4.47
N ALA A 85 3.62 2.02 3.58
CA ALA A 85 2.96 1.91 2.29
C ALA A 85 2.02 0.70 2.29
N VAL A 86 0.80 0.93 1.83
CA VAL A 86 -0.27 -0.07 1.79
C VAL A 86 -1.00 -0.04 0.45
N ASN A 87 -1.63 -1.13 0.07
CA ASN A 87 -2.54 -1.13 -1.06
C ASN A 87 -3.92 -0.55 -0.68
N ALA A 88 -4.68 -0.13 -1.69
CA ALA A 88 -5.97 0.52 -1.50
C ALA A 88 -6.99 -0.35 -0.75
N ASP A 89 -7.00 -1.66 -0.99
CA ASP A 89 -7.94 -2.57 -0.33
C ASP A 89 -7.61 -2.76 1.14
N THR A 90 -6.34 -2.85 1.52
CA THR A 90 -5.91 -2.85 2.93
C THR A 90 -6.37 -1.58 3.63
N LEU A 91 -6.12 -0.42 3.01
CA LEU A 91 -6.55 0.87 3.56
C LEU A 91 -8.06 0.91 3.79
N ALA A 92 -8.85 0.47 2.80
CA ALA A 92 -10.31 0.55 2.83
C ALA A 92 -10.97 -0.47 3.77
N THR A 93 -10.27 -1.55 4.16
CA THR A 93 -10.94 -2.68 4.82
C THR A 93 -10.48 -2.89 6.26
N TRP A 94 -9.20 -3.18 6.52
CA TRP A 94 -8.77 -3.68 7.82
C TRP A 94 -7.64 -2.89 8.49
N LEU A 95 -7.02 -1.92 7.81
CA LEU A 95 -5.88 -1.17 8.34
C LEU A 95 -6.21 -0.46 9.66
N THR A 96 -7.33 0.26 9.72
CA THR A 96 -7.73 1.05 10.88
C THR A 96 -7.75 0.20 12.16
N GLU A 97 -8.30 -1.01 12.04
CA GLU A 97 -8.36 -1.92 13.18
C GLU A 97 -6.99 -2.53 13.52
N ALA A 98 -6.13 -2.72 12.50
CA ALA A 98 -4.80 -3.27 12.71
C ALA A 98 -3.90 -2.34 13.52
N VAL A 99 -4.07 -1.03 13.36
CA VAL A 99 -3.23 -0.03 14.02
C VAL A 99 -3.84 0.53 15.31
N LYS A 100 -5.13 0.28 15.55
CA LYS A 100 -5.90 0.88 16.66
C LYS A 100 -5.20 0.73 18.00
N ALA A 101 -4.84 -0.48 18.41
CA ALA A 101 -4.26 -0.74 19.71
C ALA A 101 -2.90 -0.01 19.91
N LEU A 102 -2.15 0.20 18.84
CA LEU A 102 -0.89 0.93 18.88
C LEU A 102 -1.13 2.44 19.06
N LEU A 103 -2.08 3.00 18.28
CA LEU A 103 -2.42 4.42 18.36
C LEU A 103 -3.05 4.79 19.70
N ASP A 104 -3.77 3.84 20.34
CA ASP A 104 -4.33 4.04 21.67
C ASP A 104 -3.26 4.06 22.80
N ARG A 105 -2.09 3.42 22.57
CA ARG A 105 -1.00 3.34 23.56
C ARG A 105 0.07 4.40 23.39
N HIS A 106 0.36 4.79 22.18
CA HIS A 106 1.49 5.64 21.85
C HIS A 106 1.04 6.91 21.13
N ARG A 107 1.76 8.00 21.34
CA ARG A 107 1.58 9.25 20.59
C ARG A 107 2.19 9.13 19.20
N ILE A 108 1.50 8.41 18.31
CA ILE A 108 1.93 8.14 16.95
C ILE A 108 0.94 8.74 15.96
N VAL A 109 1.45 9.29 14.88
CA VAL A 109 0.69 9.61 13.67
C VAL A 109 1.20 8.73 12.53
N LEU A 110 0.29 8.31 11.66
CA LEU A 110 0.63 7.49 10.49
C LEU A 110 0.73 8.39 9.26
N ASP A 111 1.81 8.24 8.52
CA ASP A 111 1.95 8.73 7.14
C ASP A 111 1.68 7.55 6.20
N LEU A 112 0.47 7.51 5.63
CA LEU A 112 0.01 6.40 4.80
C LEU A 112 0.23 6.73 3.33
N GLN A 113 1.10 5.96 2.69
CA GLN A 113 1.31 6.04 1.25
C GLN A 113 0.55 4.89 0.58
N VAL A 114 -0.36 5.25 -0.36
CA VAL A 114 -1.18 4.28 -1.08
C VAL A 114 -0.69 4.20 -2.50
N ASP A 115 -0.24 3.02 -2.89
CA ASP A 115 0.22 2.76 -4.25
C ASP A 115 -0.08 1.31 -4.64
N ASP A 116 0.19 0.97 -5.90
CA ASP A 116 0.15 -0.41 -6.37
C ASP A 116 1.17 -1.26 -5.60
N GLN A 117 0.89 -2.55 -5.48
CA GLN A 117 1.68 -3.48 -4.67
C GLN A 117 3.15 -3.59 -5.08
N ASP A 118 3.48 -3.29 -6.34
CA ASP A 118 4.87 -3.24 -6.82
C ASP A 118 5.54 -1.90 -6.47
N ALA A 119 4.81 -0.80 -6.54
CA ALA A 119 5.31 0.53 -6.20
C ALA A 119 5.54 0.71 -4.69
N THR A 120 4.74 0.05 -3.83
CA THR A 120 4.98 0.06 -2.37
C THR A 120 6.35 -0.50 -2.00
N HIS A 121 6.82 -1.50 -2.74
CA HIS A 121 8.15 -2.09 -2.58
C HIS A 121 9.27 -1.11 -2.94
N ASP A 122 9.07 -0.27 -3.96
CA ASP A 122 10.01 0.78 -4.34
C ASP A 122 10.06 1.91 -3.30
N LEU A 123 8.95 2.25 -2.67
CA LEU A 123 8.91 3.20 -1.55
C LEU A 123 9.72 2.70 -0.35
N LEU A 124 9.64 1.40 -0.02
CA LEU A 124 10.45 0.80 1.02
C LEU A 124 11.93 0.80 0.63
N ARG A 125 12.27 0.41 -0.61
CA ARG A 125 13.64 0.46 -1.13
C ARG A 125 14.22 1.87 -1.11
N ALA A 126 13.42 2.88 -1.46
CA ALA A 126 13.80 4.28 -1.40
C ALA A 126 13.86 4.84 0.04
N GLY A 127 13.49 4.04 1.06
CA GLY A 127 13.44 4.46 2.45
C GLY A 127 12.39 5.55 2.72
N HIS A 128 11.37 5.69 1.87
CA HIS A 128 10.28 6.64 2.07
C HIS A 128 9.33 6.17 3.16
N VAL A 129 9.21 4.86 3.30
CA VAL A 129 8.41 4.21 4.32
C VAL A 129 9.26 3.26 5.15
N TRP A 130 8.83 3.00 6.37
CA TRP A 130 9.47 2.04 7.24
C TRP A 130 9.05 0.60 6.94
N GLY A 131 7.83 0.40 6.53
CA GLY A 131 7.30 -0.89 6.12
C GLY A 131 6.28 -0.76 5.01
N CYS A 132 6.04 -1.86 4.31
CA CYS A 132 5.03 -1.89 3.25
C CYS A 132 4.34 -3.25 3.15
N ILE A 133 3.13 -3.23 2.58
CA ILE A 133 2.43 -4.44 2.13
C ILE A 133 2.77 -4.68 0.66
N SER A 134 3.18 -5.90 0.34
CA SER A 134 3.53 -6.33 -1.02
C SER A 134 3.03 -7.75 -1.28
N THR A 135 2.94 -8.13 -2.56
CA THR A 135 2.69 -9.53 -2.99
C THR A 135 3.97 -10.35 -3.11
N ARG A 136 5.13 -9.73 -3.00
CA ARG A 136 6.43 -10.43 -3.13
C ARG A 136 6.77 -11.13 -1.82
N ALA A 137 7.17 -12.40 -1.90
CA ALA A 137 7.62 -13.16 -0.74
C ALA A 137 9.08 -12.83 -0.37
N GLU A 138 9.91 -12.48 -1.37
CA GLU A 138 11.34 -12.24 -1.19
C GLU A 138 11.58 -10.87 -0.54
N PRO A 139 12.29 -10.81 0.60
CA PRO A 139 12.60 -9.55 1.26
C PRO A 139 13.65 -8.75 0.47
N LEU A 140 13.57 -7.42 0.56
CA LEU A 140 14.65 -6.54 0.13
C LEU A 140 15.87 -6.69 1.05
N GLN A 141 17.04 -6.36 0.52
CA GLN A 141 18.26 -6.34 1.31
C GLN A 141 18.13 -5.43 2.54
N GLY A 142 18.35 -6.00 3.72
CA GLY A 142 18.23 -5.30 5.00
C GLY A 142 16.79 -5.17 5.51
N CYS A 143 15.84 -5.88 4.88
CA CYS A 143 14.45 -5.96 5.33
C CYS A 143 14.09 -7.40 5.70
N GLY A 144 13.05 -7.55 6.51
CA GLY A 144 12.32 -8.79 6.71
C GLY A 144 11.08 -8.83 5.82
N ALA A 145 10.56 -10.05 5.57
CA ALA A 145 9.27 -10.28 4.96
C ALA A 145 8.49 -11.32 5.77
N GLU A 146 7.28 -11.00 6.15
CA GLU A 146 6.42 -11.88 6.94
C GLU A 146 5.06 -12.06 6.25
N LEU A 147 4.61 -13.31 6.15
CA LEU A 147 3.31 -13.65 5.57
C LEU A 147 2.18 -13.07 6.42
N LEU A 148 1.33 -12.26 5.79
CA LEU A 148 0.09 -11.74 6.38
C LEU A 148 -1.08 -12.72 6.20
N GLY A 149 -1.22 -13.26 5.01
CA GLY A 149 -2.33 -14.11 4.56
C GLY A 149 -2.73 -13.79 3.14
N ALA A 150 -3.92 -14.21 2.73
CA ALA A 150 -4.45 -13.95 1.39
C ALA A 150 -5.76 -13.14 1.44
N VAL A 151 -5.90 -12.21 0.51
CA VAL A 151 -7.16 -11.55 0.19
C VAL A 151 -7.83 -12.33 -0.93
N ARG A 152 -9.07 -12.77 -0.71
CA ARG A 152 -9.87 -13.46 -1.72
C ARG A 152 -10.75 -12.50 -2.48
N TYR A 153 -10.62 -12.52 -3.80
CA TYR A 153 -11.46 -11.76 -4.72
C TYR A 153 -12.39 -12.70 -5.48
N ALA A 154 -13.67 -12.37 -5.55
CA ALA A 154 -14.63 -13.08 -6.35
C ALA A 154 -15.41 -12.11 -7.26
N MET A 155 -16.09 -12.67 -8.25
CA MET A 155 -16.81 -11.91 -9.26
C MET A 155 -18.23 -11.58 -8.77
N PHE A 156 -18.56 -10.30 -8.69
CA PHE A 156 -19.86 -9.82 -8.22
C PHE A 156 -20.54 -8.89 -9.21
N ALA A 157 -21.87 -8.91 -9.19
CA ALA A 157 -22.74 -7.93 -9.82
C ALA A 157 -24.08 -7.88 -9.06
N THR A 158 -25.01 -7.02 -9.47
CA THR A 158 -26.39 -7.08 -8.97
C THR A 158 -27.18 -8.23 -9.63
N ALA A 159 -28.22 -8.74 -8.98
CA ALA A 159 -29.09 -9.77 -9.58
C ALA A 159 -29.76 -9.33 -10.91
N PRO A 160 -30.23 -8.08 -11.06
CA PRO A 160 -30.70 -7.59 -12.37
C PRO A 160 -29.61 -7.57 -13.45
N PHE A 161 -28.36 -7.22 -13.07
CA PHE A 161 -27.24 -7.25 -14.00
C PHE A 161 -26.93 -8.68 -14.45
N GLN A 162 -26.89 -9.64 -13.50
CA GLN A 162 -26.69 -11.06 -13.78
C GLN A 162 -27.76 -11.57 -14.77
N LYS A 163 -29.05 -11.31 -14.48
CA LYS A 163 -30.17 -11.73 -15.32
C LYS A 163 -30.08 -11.17 -16.74
N ARG A 164 -29.60 -9.93 -16.90
CA ARG A 164 -29.46 -9.28 -18.21
C ARG A 164 -28.28 -9.83 -19.02
N TRP A 165 -27.12 -9.97 -18.40
CA TRP A 165 -25.88 -10.24 -19.09
C TRP A 165 -25.47 -11.71 -19.08
N PHE A 166 -25.84 -12.44 -18.02
CA PHE A 166 -25.44 -13.84 -17.77
C PHE A 166 -26.63 -14.75 -17.46
N PRO A 167 -27.71 -14.74 -18.28
CA PRO A 167 -28.93 -15.51 -17.99
C PRO A 167 -28.69 -17.02 -17.90
N GLU A 168 -27.78 -17.55 -18.73
CA GLU A 168 -27.42 -18.98 -18.78
C GLU A 168 -26.09 -19.28 -18.04
N GLY A 169 -25.57 -18.31 -17.30
CA GLY A 169 -24.28 -18.39 -16.62
C GLY A 169 -23.15 -17.64 -17.34
N LEU A 170 -21.91 -17.85 -16.86
CA LEU A 170 -20.74 -17.17 -17.42
C LEU A 170 -20.31 -17.84 -18.73
N GLU A 171 -20.48 -17.14 -19.84
CA GLU A 171 -20.08 -17.56 -21.18
C GLU A 171 -19.09 -16.52 -21.76
N LEU A 172 -18.11 -17.00 -22.56
CA LEU A 172 -17.09 -16.15 -23.17
C LEU A 172 -17.67 -14.99 -23.97
N ALA A 173 -18.70 -15.28 -24.83
CA ALA A 173 -19.35 -14.27 -25.65
C ALA A 173 -20.04 -13.18 -24.81
N ARG A 174 -20.57 -13.54 -23.64
CA ARG A 174 -21.22 -12.60 -22.71
C ARG A 174 -20.20 -11.79 -21.93
N LEU A 175 -19.10 -12.43 -21.49
CA LEU A 175 -18.00 -11.74 -20.82
C LEU A 175 -17.34 -10.68 -21.71
N ALA A 176 -17.23 -10.95 -23.02
CA ALA A 176 -16.65 -10.00 -23.99
C ALA A 176 -17.44 -8.69 -24.15
N VAL A 177 -18.76 -8.68 -23.84
CA VAL A 177 -19.63 -7.51 -24.06
C VAL A 177 -20.23 -6.93 -22.77
N ALA A 178 -20.22 -7.67 -21.67
CA ALA A 178 -20.74 -7.18 -20.38
C ALA A 178 -19.79 -6.15 -19.76
N PRO A 179 -20.27 -4.95 -19.40
CA PRO A 179 -19.41 -3.94 -18.77
C PRO A 179 -18.76 -4.45 -17.50
N MET A 180 -17.43 -4.25 -17.36
CA MET A 180 -16.67 -4.64 -16.18
C MET A 180 -16.00 -3.45 -15.51
N ALA A 181 -15.60 -3.62 -14.26
CA ALA A 181 -14.75 -2.70 -13.52
C ALA A 181 -13.31 -3.22 -13.43
N ARG A 182 -12.35 -2.31 -13.49
CA ARG A 182 -10.94 -2.50 -13.14
C ARG A 182 -10.49 -1.33 -12.28
N TYR A 183 -9.58 -1.60 -11.34
CA TYR A 183 -9.04 -0.54 -10.51
C TYR A 183 -8.23 0.47 -11.36
N ASN A 184 -7.27 -0.02 -12.11
CA ASN A 184 -6.47 0.77 -13.06
C ASN A 184 -6.04 -0.09 -14.27
N ARG A 185 -5.23 0.46 -15.16
CA ARG A 185 -4.77 -0.25 -16.37
C ARG A 185 -3.75 -1.34 -16.10
N LYS A 186 -3.08 -1.32 -14.93
CA LYS A 186 -2.10 -2.34 -14.52
C LYS A 186 -2.75 -3.51 -13.75
N ASP A 187 -4.00 -3.34 -13.30
CA ASP A 187 -4.75 -4.37 -12.58
C ASP A 187 -4.92 -5.63 -13.46
N ASP A 188 -4.38 -6.76 -13.00
CA ASP A 188 -4.38 -8.06 -13.68
C ASP A 188 -5.36 -9.07 -13.07
N LEU A 189 -6.09 -8.71 -12.01
CA LEU A 189 -6.98 -9.64 -11.29
C LEU A 189 -8.04 -10.25 -12.20
N ASN A 190 -8.60 -9.45 -13.12
CA ASN A 190 -9.58 -9.96 -14.09
C ASN A 190 -8.96 -10.99 -15.03
N ALA A 191 -7.73 -10.80 -15.50
CA ALA A 191 -7.03 -11.76 -16.35
C ALA A 191 -6.81 -13.09 -15.60
N ARG A 192 -6.36 -13.03 -14.35
CA ARG A 192 -6.18 -14.20 -13.49
C ARG A 192 -7.51 -14.96 -13.24
N LEU A 193 -8.63 -14.23 -13.07
CA LEU A 193 -9.94 -14.85 -12.97
C LEU A 193 -10.34 -15.53 -14.28
N PHE A 194 -10.16 -14.88 -15.42
CA PHE A 194 -10.50 -15.47 -16.72
C PHE A 194 -9.71 -16.75 -17.00
N GLU A 195 -8.44 -16.80 -16.64
CA GLU A 195 -7.63 -18.01 -16.70
C GLU A 195 -8.19 -19.12 -15.81
N ALA A 196 -8.55 -18.79 -14.56
CA ALA A 196 -9.15 -19.73 -13.60
C ALA A 196 -10.52 -20.28 -14.08
N LEU A 197 -11.27 -19.49 -14.83
CA LEU A 197 -12.54 -19.89 -15.46
C LEU A 197 -12.35 -20.68 -16.75
N GLY A 198 -11.15 -20.68 -17.34
CA GLY A 198 -10.91 -21.18 -18.71
C GLY A 198 -11.61 -20.33 -19.79
N LEU A 199 -11.92 -19.07 -19.48
CA LEU A 199 -12.72 -18.16 -20.31
C LEU A 199 -11.91 -16.88 -20.55
N VAL A 200 -10.96 -16.92 -21.49
CA VAL A 200 -10.15 -15.74 -21.84
C VAL A 200 -10.79 -15.01 -23.03
N PRO A 201 -11.35 -13.80 -22.83
CA PRO A 201 -11.91 -12.99 -23.91
C PRO A 201 -10.82 -12.61 -24.93
N GLY A 202 -11.15 -12.70 -26.22
CA GLY A 202 -10.26 -12.28 -27.31
C GLY A 202 -10.07 -10.75 -27.35
N GLU A 203 -11.06 -10.00 -26.87
CA GLU A 203 -11.04 -8.55 -26.77
C GLU A 203 -11.35 -8.12 -25.34
N THR A 204 -10.83 -6.95 -24.95
CA THR A 204 -11.12 -6.37 -23.62
C THR A 204 -12.58 -5.93 -23.58
N PRO A 205 -13.40 -6.41 -22.62
CA PRO A 205 -14.77 -5.95 -22.44
C PRO A 205 -14.86 -4.43 -22.20
N PRO A 206 -16.02 -3.81 -22.41
CA PRO A 206 -16.24 -2.42 -21.99
C PRO A 206 -15.88 -2.23 -20.54
N THR A 207 -14.91 -1.36 -20.24
CA THR A 207 -14.26 -1.30 -18.94
C THR A 207 -14.38 0.08 -18.30
N PHE A 208 -14.90 0.11 -17.08
CA PHE A 208 -14.80 1.24 -16.17
C PHE A 208 -13.47 1.14 -15.40
N TYR A 209 -12.65 2.19 -15.45
CA TYR A 209 -11.45 2.31 -14.63
C TYR A 209 -11.77 3.17 -13.40
N LEU A 210 -11.78 2.55 -12.22
CA LEU A 210 -12.28 3.12 -10.98
C LEU A 210 -11.19 3.04 -9.88
N PRO A 211 -10.25 4.00 -9.83
CA PRO A 211 -9.10 3.97 -8.92
C PRO A 211 -9.48 4.41 -7.49
N SER A 212 -10.57 3.87 -6.99
CA SER A 212 -11.05 4.02 -5.61
C SER A 212 -11.82 2.76 -5.24
N THR A 213 -11.40 2.05 -4.23
CA THR A 213 -12.03 0.81 -3.74
C THR A 213 -13.50 1.05 -3.36
N GLU A 214 -13.80 2.20 -2.76
CA GLU A 214 -15.17 2.57 -2.39
C GLU A 214 -16.05 2.78 -3.62
N ILE A 215 -15.63 3.65 -4.57
CA ILE A 215 -16.37 3.94 -5.80
C ILE A 215 -16.53 2.67 -6.64
N TYR A 216 -15.50 1.82 -6.69
CA TYR A 216 -15.56 0.53 -7.37
C TYR A 216 -16.73 -0.33 -6.85
N GLY A 217 -16.79 -0.52 -5.52
CA GLY A 217 -17.90 -1.27 -4.90
C GLY A 217 -19.27 -0.63 -5.13
N GLN A 218 -19.37 0.72 -5.10
CA GLN A 218 -20.60 1.44 -5.39
C GLN A 218 -21.08 1.23 -6.84
N PHE A 219 -20.20 1.25 -7.83
CA PHE A 219 -20.55 1.01 -9.24
C PHE A 219 -21.07 -0.42 -9.45
N VAL A 220 -20.44 -1.40 -8.84
CA VAL A 220 -20.91 -2.80 -8.87
C VAL A 220 -22.28 -2.92 -8.20
N ALA A 221 -22.44 -2.35 -7.00
CA ALA A 221 -23.70 -2.39 -6.25
C ALA A 221 -24.84 -1.58 -6.91
N ALA A 222 -24.51 -0.59 -7.75
CA ALA A 222 -25.46 0.16 -8.57
C ALA A 222 -25.82 -0.56 -9.89
N GLY A 223 -25.28 -1.75 -10.15
CA GLY A 223 -25.55 -2.53 -11.36
C GLY A 223 -25.02 -1.92 -12.65
N ARG A 224 -23.96 -1.10 -12.57
CA ARG A 224 -23.33 -0.48 -13.75
C ARG A 224 -22.36 -1.42 -14.46
N CYS A 225 -21.74 -2.31 -13.70
CA CYS A 225 -20.77 -3.28 -14.18
C CYS A 225 -20.72 -4.49 -13.24
N TRP A 226 -20.06 -5.54 -13.68
CA TRP A 226 -19.53 -6.56 -12.79
C TRP A 226 -18.10 -6.20 -12.38
N GLY A 227 -17.62 -6.75 -11.26
CA GLY A 227 -16.26 -6.50 -10.80
C GLY A 227 -15.78 -7.55 -9.80
N LEU A 228 -14.46 -7.56 -9.59
CA LEU A 228 -13.81 -8.35 -8.55
C LEU A 228 -13.77 -7.55 -7.25
N LEU A 229 -14.44 -8.05 -6.23
CA LEU A 229 -14.44 -7.43 -4.91
C LEU A 229 -13.75 -8.35 -3.91
N PRO A 230 -12.93 -7.80 -3.01
CA PRO A 230 -12.38 -8.56 -1.89
C PRO A 230 -13.50 -8.98 -0.93
N GLU A 231 -13.32 -10.12 -0.29
CA GLU A 231 -14.32 -10.71 0.63
C GLU A 231 -14.76 -9.71 1.71
N GLN A 232 -13.83 -8.93 2.25
CA GLN A 232 -14.11 -7.95 3.31
C GLN A 232 -15.07 -6.84 2.84
N GLN A 233 -15.05 -6.50 1.56
CA GLN A 233 -15.92 -5.50 0.97
C GLN A 233 -17.23 -6.11 0.45
N SER A 234 -17.15 -7.30 -0.16
CA SER A 234 -18.31 -7.94 -0.78
C SER A 234 -19.27 -8.54 0.23
N ALA A 235 -18.80 -9.13 1.34
CA ALA A 235 -19.65 -9.81 2.30
C ALA A 235 -20.78 -8.93 2.89
N PRO A 236 -20.56 -7.68 3.32
CA PRO A 236 -21.64 -6.82 3.77
C PRO A 236 -22.69 -6.51 2.68
N LEU A 237 -22.25 -6.36 1.43
CA LEU A 237 -23.13 -6.06 0.30
C LEU A 237 -23.95 -7.29 -0.12
N GLU A 238 -23.32 -8.46 -0.12
CA GLU A 238 -23.96 -9.74 -0.43
C GLU A 238 -24.98 -10.11 0.65
N ASN A 239 -24.64 -9.99 1.93
CA ASN A 239 -25.55 -10.22 3.06
C ASN A 239 -26.75 -9.27 3.04
N ALA A 240 -26.58 -8.05 2.54
CA ALA A 240 -27.67 -7.09 2.33
C ALA A 240 -28.46 -7.33 1.03
N GLY A 241 -28.15 -8.36 0.25
CA GLY A 241 -28.80 -8.68 -1.03
C GLY A 241 -28.56 -7.67 -2.15
N LYS A 242 -27.57 -6.79 -2.00
CA LYS A 242 -27.24 -5.76 -3.00
C LYS A 242 -26.47 -6.31 -4.19
N ILE A 243 -25.66 -7.33 -3.96
CA ILE A 243 -24.86 -8.00 -4.99
C ILE A 243 -24.99 -9.52 -4.85
N VAL A 244 -24.65 -10.23 -5.91
CA VAL A 244 -24.61 -11.70 -5.98
C VAL A 244 -23.26 -12.15 -6.55
N ASN A 245 -22.75 -13.28 -6.05
CA ASN A 245 -21.54 -13.88 -6.58
C ASN A 245 -21.83 -14.58 -7.90
N LEU A 246 -21.17 -14.15 -8.98
CA LEU A 246 -21.36 -14.70 -10.32
C LEU A 246 -20.58 -15.99 -10.56
N SER A 247 -19.51 -16.23 -9.76
CA SER A 247 -18.62 -17.38 -9.92
C SER A 247 -18.27 -18.03 -8.57
N PRO A 248 -19.26 -18.63 -7.85
CA PRO A 248 -19.05 -19.07 -6.47
C PRO A 248 -18.01 -20.20 -6.30
N ARG A 249 -17.60 -20.84 -7.39
CA ARG A 249 -16.56 -21.89 -7.41
C ARG A 249 -15.19 -21.40 -7.88
N HIS A 250 -15.09 -20.14 -8.33
CA HIS A 250 -13.84 -19.58 -8.85
C HIS A 250 -13.57 -18.22 -8.20
N TRP A 251 -12.33 -18.02 -7.79
CA TRP A 251 -11.85 -16.80 -7.15
C TRP A 251 -10.35 -16.59 -7.45
N VAL A 252 -9.87 -15.44 -7.10
CA VAL A 252 -8.44 -15.12 -7.15
C VAL A 252 -7.98 -14.81 -5.72
N ASP A 253 -7.02 -15.56 -5.22
CA ASP A 253 -6.36 -15.29 -3.96
C ASP A 253 -5.08 -14.46 -4.22
N VAL A 254 -4.95 -13.34 -3.52
CA VAL A 254 -3.78 -12.46 -3.56
C VAL A 254 -3.07 -12.56 -2.22
N VAL A 255 -1.90 -13.18 -2.23
CA VAL A 255 -1.08 -13.38 -1.02
C VAL A 255 -0.37 -12.07 -0.69
N LEU A 256 -0.44 -11.67 0.58
CA LEU A 256 0.16 -10.44 1.07
C LEU A 256 1.25 -10.73 2.09
N TYR A 257 2.33 -9.96 2.00
CA TYR A 257 3.47 -9.98 2.90
C TYR A 257 3.67 -8.60 3.51
N TRP A 258 4.05 -8.56 4.77
CA TRP A 258 4.56 -7.39 5.44
C TRP A 258 6.07 -7.32 5.28
N HIS A 259 6.57 -6.28 4.65
CA HIS A 259 7.99 -6.01 4.56
C HIS A 259 8.34 -4.84 5.46
N SER A 260 9.39 -4.97 6.25
CA SER A 260 9.90 -3.91 7.12
C SER A 260 11.40 -3.96 7.25
N TRP A 261 12.01 -2.82 7.60
CA TRP A 261 13.43 -2.77 7.88
C TRP A 261 13.79 -3.60 9.10
N ASN A 262 14.89 -4.37 9.03
CA ASN A 262 15.47 -5.10 10.17
C ASN A 262 16.21 -4.11 11.10
N LEU A 263 15.47 -3.19 11.71
CA LEU A 263 15.97 -2.29 12.72
C LEU A 263 15.56 -2.81 14.10
N LYS A 264 16.48 -2.78 15.05
CA LYS A 264 16.17 -3.06 16.45
C LYS A 264 15.48 -1.83 17.06
N SER A 265 14.19 -1.78 16.97
CA SER A 265 13.33 -0.73 17.49
C SER A 265 12.16 -1.38 18.22
N GLU A 266 12.01 -1.10 19.50
CA GLU A 266 10.93 -1.68 20.31
C GLU A 266 9.56 -1.28 19.80
N LEU A 267 9.40 -0.01 19.39
CA LEU A 267 8.16 0.51 18.82
C LEU A 267 7.82 -0.20 17.50
N MET A 268 8.81 -0.36 16.62
CA MET A 268 8.61 -0.99 15.31
C MET A 268 8.33 -2.48 15.43
N ASP A 269 8.95 -3.15 16.40
CA ASP A 269 8.67 -4.56 16.73
C ASP A 269 7.26 -4.71 17.31
N GLU A 270 6.82 -3.78 18.16
CA GLU A 270 5.45 -3.77 18.68
C GLU A 270 4.44 -3.51 17.56
N PHE A 271 4.72 -2.52 16.70
CA PHE A 271 3.90 -2.22 15.52
C PHE A 271 3.75 -3.45 14.63
N SER A 272 4.86 -4.05 14.21
CA SER A 272 4.85 -5.23 13.34
C SER A 272 4.07 -6.39 13.97
N ARG A 273 4.29 -6.70 15.23
CA ARG A 273 3.57 -7.78 15.93
C ARG A 273 2.07 -7.53 15.96
N GLY A 274 1.65 -6.31 16.32
CA GLY A 274 0.23 -5.94 16.35
C GLY A 274 -0.40 -5.98 14.97
N PHE A 275 0.29 -5.44 13.97
CA PHE A 275 -0.14 -5.40 12.59
C PHE A 275 -0.30 -6.82 12.00
N LEU A 276 0.69 -7.68 12.20
CA LEU A 276 0.65 -9.09 11.78
C LEU A 276 -0.51 -9.85 12.44
N ALA A 277 -0.70 -9.68 13.75
CA ALA A 277 -1.80 -10.32 14.47
C ALA A 277 -3.17 -9.89 13.93
N ALA A 278 -3.37 -8.60 13.71
CA ALA A 278 -4.61 -8.05 13.17
C ALA A 278 -4.87 -8.48 11.72
N ALA A 279 -3.83 -8.49 10.88
CA ALA A 279 -3.93 -8.98 9.51
C ALA A 279 -4.32 -10.46 9.45
N ARG A 280 -3.63 -11.30 10.22
CA ARG A 280 -3.89 -12.76 10.27
C ARG A 280 -5.28 -13.09 10.81
N ALA A 281 -5.87 -12.24 11.63
CA ALA A 281 -7.25 -12.41 12.11
C ALA A 281 -8.31 -12.10 11.04
N ARG A 282 -7.95 -11.37 9.99
CA ARG A 282 -8.88 -10.86 8.97
C ARG A 282 -8.64 -11.41 7.56
N LEU A 283 -7.43 -11.83 7.29
CA LEU A 283 -7.05 -12.43 6.02
C LEU A 283 -7.21 -13.95 6.07
N ARG A 284 -7.40 -14.56 4.91
CA ARG A 284 -7.42 -16.02 4.83
C ARG A 284 -6.03 -16.59 5.11
N PRO A 285 -5.92 -17.66 5.93
CA PRO A 285 -4.66 -18.36 6.09
C PRO A 285 -4.16 -18.87 4.74
N TRP A 286 -2.91 -18.56 4.42
CA TRP A 286 -2.27 -19.09 3.22
C TRP A 286 -1.30 -20.20 3.59
N ARG A 287 -1.51 -21.35 2.99
CA ARG A 287 -0.60 -22.50 3.06
C ARG A 287 -0.17 -22.74 1.61
N GLY A 288 1.02 -22.26 1.27
CA GLY A 288 1.62 -22.45 -0.05
C GLY A 288 1.70 -23.88 -0.50
#